data_f0b5a3b7afb24e3883d614a1e06c71e7
#
_entry.id   f0b5a3b7afb24e3883d614a1e06c71e7
#
_cell.length_a   1.000
_cell.length_b   1.000
_cell.length_c   1.000
_cell.angle_alpha   90.00
_cell.angle_beta   90.00
_cell.angle_gamma   90.00
#
_symmetry.space_group_name_H-M   'P 1'
#
loop_
_entity.id
_entity.type
_entity.pdbx_description
1 polymer ?
#
loop_
_entity_poly.entity_id
_entity_poly.type
_entity_poly.pdbx_seq_one_letter_code
_entity_poly.pdbx_strand_id
1 'polypeptide(L)'
;TSSSMNVEKDRLTIATVTRGEFSDYIRVIGQVMPNRIIYMDAIEGGRVEERLKEEGAIVKAGDVILRLSNPLLNIGIMQSEADLAYQENELRNTRISMEQEHLRLKQERIGLNKELAVKQRRYEQYSRLIKEQLIAEEEFRLAAEEYEAARAQLEVIDERIRQDNFFRESQISSLDENIRNMKRSLALVRERVENLKVKAPIDGQVGNLDAQIGQSIAAGEHIGQIITPDLKVQALIDEYYVERVVPGLPADFTRDGGNYKLEVTKPYPEVKEGQFRTDLQFTAGRPENIRAGQTYHINLQLGDPAQAILVPRGGFFQITGGRWMYVVDESGKFATRRPIRIGRQNPQYYEVTEGLKPGDRVIVSGYELFGDNEKLILK
;
A
#
# COMPACT_ATOMS: atom_id res chain seq x y z
N THR A 1 -58.35 31.69 -32.01
CA THR A 1 -59.09 31.16 -30.84
C THR A 1 -58.15 30.39 -29.93
N SER A 2 -57.70 30.99 -28.83
CA SER A 2 -56.84 30.31 -27.86
C SER A 2 -57.61 29.15 -27.26
N SER A 3 -57.02 27.96 -27.34
CA SER A 3 -57.61 26.74 -26.77
C SER A 3 -57.65 26.87 -25.25
N SER A 4 -58.79 26.54 -24.61
CA SER A 4 -58.96 26.62 -23.17
C SER A 4 -59.52 25.33 -22.60
N MET A 5 -59.16 25.00 -21.39
CA MET A 5 -59.57 23.81 -20.65
C MET A 5 -60.01 24.15 -19.25
N ASN A 6 -61.07 23.54 -18.76
CA ASN A 6 -61.50 23.68 -17.38
C ASN A 6 -60.71 22.71 -16.51
N VAL A 7 -60.18 23.23 -15.37
CA VAL A 7 -59.41 22.40 -14.44
C VAL A 7 -59.82 22.71 -12.99
N GLU A 8 -59.96 21.67 -12.17
CA GLU A 8 -60.26 21.81 -10.77
C GLU A 8 -59.02 22.35 -10.02
N LYS A 9 -59.15 23.49 -9.38
CA LYS A 9 -58.07 24.16 -8.67
C LYS A 9 -57.47 23.31 -7.56
N ASP A 10 -58.31 22.51 -6.89
CA ASP A 10 -57.85 21.65 -5.77
C ASP A 10 -56.92 20.54 -6.20
N ARG A 11 -56.85 20.22 -7.48
CA ARG A 11 -55.97 19.20 -8.05
C ARG A 11 -54.61 19.75 -8.50
N LEU A 12 -54.42 21.07 -8.35
CA LEU A 12 -53.20 21.75 -8.76
C LEU A 12 -52.38 22.15 -7.54
N THR A 13 -51.09 22.11 -7.72
CA THR A 13 -50.16 22.76 -6.76
C THR A 13 -49.75 24.11 -7.33
N ILE A 14 -50.21 25.17 -6.68
CA ILE A 14 -49.87 26.55 -7.06
C ILE A 14 -48.87 27.10 -6.06
N ALA A 15 -47.75 27.59 -6.54
CA ALA A 15 -46.68 28.16 -5.76
C ALA A 15 -46.52 29.66 -6.07
N THR A 16 -46.13 30.43 -5.09
CA THR A 16 -45.79 31.83 -5.28
C THR A 16 -44.30 31.94 -5.60
N VAL A 17 -44.00 32.67 -6.66
CA VAL A 17 -42.61 32.99 -7.04
C VAL A 17 -42.04 33.97 -6.01
N THR A 18 -40.89 33.61 -5.46
CA THR A 18 -40.22 34.40 -4.44
C THR A 18 -38.83 34.81 -4.89
N ARG A 19 -38.32 35.90 -4.28
CA ARG A 19 -36.93 36.27 -4.41
C ARG A 19 -36.25 35.88 -3.10
N GLY A 20 -35.21 35.07 -3.21
CA GLY A 20 -34.49 34.58 -2.05
C GLY A 20 -33.10 34.07 -2.40
N GLU A 21 -32.46 33.57 -1.41
CA GLU A 21 -31.13 32.97 -1.57
C GLU A 21 -31.23 31.63 -2.28
N PHE A 22 -30.56 31.53 -3.45
CA PHE A 22 -30.40 30.29 -4.15
C PHE A 22 -29.10 29.63 -3.72
N SER A 23 -29.20 28.45 -3.14
CA SER A 23 -28.06 27.64 -2.76
C SER A 23 -27.79 26.60 -3.85
N ASP A 24 -26.65 26.77 -4.53
CA ASP A 24 -26.27 25.86 -5.62
C ASP A 24 -25.65 24.58 -5.03
N TYR A 25 -26.48 23.62 -4.76
CA TYR A 25 -26.06 22.34 -4.18
C TYR A 25 -26.71 21.16 -4.86
N ILE A 26 -26.08 20.01 -4.73
CA ILE A 26 -26.63 18.72 -5.16
C ILE A 26 -26.71 17.79 -3.94
N ARG A 27 -27.62 16.83 -4.00
CA ARG A 27 -27.71 15.78 -3.00
C ARG A 27 -26.99 14.54 -3.50
N VAL A 28 -26.05 14.07 -2.74
CA VAL A 28 -25.26 12.88 -3.04
C VAL A 28 -25.35 11.87 -1.91
N ILE A 29 -25.13 10.60 -2.25
CA ILE A 29 -25.13 9.52 -1.27
C ILE A 29 -23.67 9.22 -0.94
N GLY A 30 -23.32 9.32 0.33
CA GLY A 30 -21.99 9.02 0.83
C GLY A 30 -21.98 7.84 1.78
N GLN A 31 -20.92 7.04 1.70
CA GLN A 31 -20.69 5.92 2.60
C GLN A 31 -19.48 6.20 3.49
N VAL A 32 -19.62 5.94 4.77
CA VAL A 32 -18.54 6.09 5.74
C VAL A 32 -17.51 4.99 5.51
N MET A 33 -16.25 5.38 5.38
CA MET A 33 -15.13 4.48 5.16
C MET A 33 -13.95 4.87 6.06
N PRO A 34 -13.10 3.91 6.45
CA PRO A 34 -11.83 4.26 7.07
C PRO A 34 -10.95 5.05 6.09
N ASN A 35 -10.14 5.97 6.61
CA ASN A 35 -9.19 6.71 5.77
C ASN A 35 -8.19 5.79 5.09
N ARG A 36 -7.76 4.74 5.79
CA ARG A 36 -6.85 3.74 5.24
C ARG A 36 -7.34 2.35 5.62
N ILE A 37 -7.25 1.47 4.66
CA ILE A 37 -7.46 0.03 4.82
C ILE A 37 -6.21 -0.65 4.34
N ILE A 38 -5.56 -1.43 5.21
CA ILE A 38 -4.41 -2.25 4.84
C ILE A 38 -4.83 -3.71 4.94
N TYR A 39 -4.75 -4.42 3.85
CA TYR A 39 -5.06 -5.84 3.80
C TYR A 39 -3.93 -6.65 4.38
N MET A 40 -4.28 -7.72 5.08
CA MET A 40 -3.35 -8.71 5.61
C MET A 40 -3.53 -10.01 4.86
N ASP A 41 -2.50 -10.39 4.13
CA ASP A 41 -2.43 -11.69 3.47
C ASP A 41 -1.38 -12.55 4.16
N ALA A 42 -1.57 -13.87 4.15
CA ALA A 42 -0.60 -14.79 4.71
C ALA A 42 0.67 -14.79 3.85
N ILE A 43 1.81 -14.47 4.44
CA ILE A 43 3.11 -14.57 3.76
C ILE A 43 3.49 -16.05 3.63
N GLU A 44 3.32 -16.82 4.72
CA GLU A 44 3.54 -18.25 4.75
C GLU A 44 2.24 -18.99 5.03
N GLY A 45 2.07 -20.16 4.43
CA GLY A 45 0.95 -21.03 4.69
C GLY A 45 1.11 -21.79 6.02
N GLY A 46 0.00 -22.17 6.60
CA GLY A 46 -0.04 -22.96 7.83
C GLY A 46 -1.45 -23.08 8.36
N ARG A 47 -1.56 -23.78 9.49
CA ARG A 47 -2.82 -23.93 10.21
C ARG A 47 -2.93 -22.87 11.29
N VAL A 48 -4.07 -22.23 11.42
CA VAL A 48 -4.32 -21.25 12.48
C VAL A 48 -4.28 -21.96 13.84
N GLU A 49 -3.29 -21.63 14.63
CA GLU A 49 -3.08 -22.20 15.95
C GLU A 49 -3.72 -21.35 17.05
N GLU A 50 -3.61 -20.02 16.90
CA GLU A 50 -4.06 -19.06 17.90
C GLU A 50 -4.49 -17.76 17.24
N ARG A 51 -5.58 -17.19 17.74
CA ARG A 51 -6.02 -15.82 17.42
C ARG A 51 -5.74 -14.95 18.65
N LEU A 52 -4.76 -14.08 18.57
CA LEU A 52 -4.36 -13.21 19.68
C LEU A 52 -5.17 -11.93 19.73
N LYS A 53 -5.72 -11.50 18.60
CA LYS A 53 -6.56 -10.30 18.49
C LYS A 53 -7.86 -10.65 17.77
N GLU A 54 -8.95 -10.13 18.28
CA GLU A 54 -10.27 -10.29 17.66
C GLU A 54 -10.64 -9.07 16.84
N GLU A 55 -11.69 -9.21 16.02
CA GLU A 55 -12.25 -8.10 15.26
C GLU A 55 -12.63 -6.96 16.21
N GLY A 56 -12.28 -5.72 15.86
CA GLY A 56 -12.50 -4.54 16.67
C GLY A 56 -11.38 -4.20 17.64
N ALA A 57 -10.38 -5.06 17.84
CA ALA A 57 -9.26 -4.79 18.72
C ALA A 57 -8.36 -3.67 18.19
N ILE A 58 -7.90 -2.80 19.09
CA ILE A 58 -6.91 -1.76 18.77
C ILE A 58 -5.53 -2.38 18.83
N VAL A 59 -4.74 -2.19 17.79
CA VAL A 59 -3.40 -2.76 17.64
C VAL A 59 -2.39 -1.71 17.23
N LYS A 60 -1.13 -1.99 17.53
CA LYS A 60 0.02 -1.21 17.05
C LYS A 60 0.76 -2.02 16.00
N ALA A 61 1.49 -1.32 15.11
CA ALA A 61 2.35 -1.97 14.13
C ALA A 61 3.28 -2.98 14.81
N GLY A 62 3.31 -4.22 14.29
CA GLY A 62 4.08 -5.31 14.85
C GLY A 62 3.36 -6.20 15.86
N ASP A 63 2.18 -5.82 16.34
CA ASP A 63 1.37 -6.69 17.20
C ASP A 63 0.96 -7.95 16.46
N VAL A 64 1.11 -9.10 17.10
CA VAL A 64 0.72 -10.40 16.54
C VAL A 64 -0.78 -10.56 16.60
N ILE A 65 -1.42 -10.79 15.47
CA ILE A 65 -2.87 -10.96 15.34
C ILE A 65 -3.24 -12.43 15.32
N LEU A 66 -2.51 -13.20 14.51
CA LEU A 66 -2.67 -14.65 14.38
C LEU A 66 -1.32 -15.32 14.50
N ARG A 67 -1.33 -16.56 14.96
CA ARG A 67 -0.17 -17.44 14.88
C ARG A 67 -0.55 -18.70 14.09
N LEU A 68 0.25 -18.96 13.03
CA LEU A 68 0.10 -20.15 12.20
C LEU A 68 1.12 -21.21 12.62
N SER A 69 0.78 -22.47 12.41
CA SER A 69 1.66 -23.60 12.64
C SER A 69 2.01 -24.25 11.30
N ASN A 70 3.32 -24.45 11.07
CA ASN A 70 3.81 -25.17 9.90
C ASN A 70 5.03 -26.00 10.30
N PRO A 71 4.84 -27.29 10.66
CA PRO A 71 5.94 -28.16 11.11
C PRO A 71 7.06 -28.31 10.09
N LEU A 72 6.78 -28.23 8.79
CA LEU A 72 7.81 -28.37 7.74
C LEU A 72 8.84 -27.24 7.81
N LEU A 73 8.46 -26.05 8.18
CA LEU A 73 9.40 -24.94 8.37
C LEU A 73 10.30 -25.16 9.56
N ASN A 74 9.78 -25.71 10.65
CA ASN A 74 10.58 -26.04 11.83
C ASN A 74 11.61 -27.14 11.51
N ILE A 75 11.22 -28.15 10.75
CA ILE A 75 12.14 -29.20 10.25
C ILE A 75 13.21 -28.55 9.36
N GLY A 76 12.83 -27.61 8.52
CA GLY A 76 13.78 -26.85 7.67
C GLY A 76 14.83 -26.10 8.47
N ILE A 77 14.46 -25.47 9.58
CA ILE A 77 15.42 -24.83 10.49
C ILE A 77 16.38 -25.86 11.09
N MET A 78 15.87 -26.95 11.60
CA MET A 78 16.69 -28.01 12.21
C MET A 78 17.69 -28.56 11.23
N GLN A 79 17.27 -28.81 10.00
CA GLN A 79 18.14 -29.27 8.92
C GLN A 79 19.23 -28.25 8.58
N SER A 80 18.87 -27.00 8.41
CA SER A 80 19.82 -25.93 8.09
C SER A 80 20.81 -25.69 9.20
N GLU A 81 20.39 -25.77 10.47
CA GLU A 81 21.27 -25.67 11.62
C GLU A 81 22.28 -26.85 11.68
N ALA A 82 21.80 -28.08 11.41
CA ALA A 82 22.66 -29.25 11.36
C ALA A 82 23.70 -29.14 10.22
N ASP A 83 23.30 -28.71 9.04
CA ASP A 83 24.19 -28.52 7.90
C ASP A 83 25.25 -27.45 8.19
N LEU A 84 24.82 -26.36 8.81
CA LEU A 84 25.74 -25.28 9.22
C LEU A 84 26.76 -25.80 10.25
N ALA A 85 26.30 -26.50 11.27
CA ALA A 85 27.20 -27.08 12.28
C ALA A 85 28.21 -28.05 11.68
N TYR A 86 27.77 -28.88 10.74
CA TYR A 86 28.64 -29.76 9.99
C TYR A 86 29.73 -29.01 9.23
N GLN A 87 29.37 -27.97 8.52
CA GLN A 87 30.32 -27.16 7.75
C GLN A 87 31.28 -26.37 8.65
N GLU A 88 30.81 -25.87 9.77
CA GLU A 88 31.67 -25.20 10.76
C GLU A 88 32.69 -26.16 11.38
N ASN A 89 32.28 -27.41 11.63
CA ASN A 89 33.20 -28.47 12.10
C ASN A 89 34.23 -28.81 11.02
N GLU A 90 33.80 -28.94 9.75
CA GLU A 90 34.70 -29.17 8.62
C GLU A 90 35.72 -28.05 8.47
N LEU A 91 35.30 -26.80 8.60
CA LEU A 91 36.22 -25.65 8.57
C LEU A 91 37.24 -25.74 9.69
N ARG A 92 36.81 -26.05 10.91
CA ARG A 92 37.69 -26.19 12.06
C ARG A 92 38.71 -27.30 11.85
N ASN A 93 38.25 -28.49 11.40
CA ASN A 93 39.16 -29.62 11.12
C ASN A 93 40.14 -29.30 10.00
N THR A 94 39.67 -28.61 8.97
CA THR A 94 40.50 -28.17 7.87
C THR A 94 41.60 -27.20 8.34
N ARG A 95 41.24 -26.23 9.17
CA ARG A 95 42.22 -25.29 9.76
C ARG A 95 43.26 -26.00 10.61
N ILE A 96 42.85 -26.96 11.44
CA ILE A 96 43.76 -27.73 12.26
C ILE A 96 44.72 -28.52 11.37
N SER A 97 44.20 -29.25 10.38
CA SER A 97 45.05 -30.01 9.45
C SER A 97 46.06 -29.15 8.67
N MET A 98 45.58 -27.98 8.22
CA MET A 98 46.44 -27.04 7.49
C MET A 98 47.53 -26.43 8.36
N GLU A 99 47.19 -26.10 9.62
CA GLU A 99 48.14 -25.59 10.56
C GLU A 99 49.22 -26.65 10.91
N GLN A 100 48.82 -27.91 11.09
CA GLN A 100 49.73 -29.02 11.31
C GLN A 100 50.69 -29.22 10.10
N GLU A 101 50.19 -29.17 8.88
CA GLU A 101 50.99 -29.27 7.68
C GLU A 101 51.92 -28.07 7.52
N HIS A 102 51.45 -26.88 7.84
CA HIS A 102 52.28 -25.66 7.82
C HIS A 102 53.45 -25.77 8.79
N LEU A 103 53.18 -26.22 10.01
CA LEU A 103 54.20 -26.42 11.02
C LEU A 103 55.21 -27.50 10.59
N ARG A 104 54.73 -28.60 10.01
CA ARG A 104 55.60 -29.65 9.47
C ARG A 104 56.56 -29.12 8.40
N LEU A 105 56.04 -28.37 7.44
CA LEU A 105 56.86 -27.77 6.38
C LEU A 105 57.85 -26.76 6.96
N LYS A 106 57.47 -26.00 7.96
CA LYS A 106 58.32 -25.02 8.65
C LYS A 106 59.50 -25.73 9.36
N GLN A 107 59.20 -26.85 10.04
CA GLN A 107 60.24 -27.68 10.67
C GLN A 107 61.21 -28.27 9.66
N GLU A 108 60.69 -28.78 8.55
CA GLU A 108 61.52 -29.31 7.43
C GLU A 108 62.41 -28.21 6.86
N ARG A 109 61.89 -27.00 6.68
CA ARG A 109 62.66 -25.82 6.24
C ARG A 109 63.78 -25.49 7.18
N ILE A 110 63.54 -25.51 8.48
CA ILE A 110 64.56 -25.26 9.51
C ILE A 110 65.68 -26.28 9.39
N GLY A 111 65.36 -27.56 9.25
CA GLY A 111 66.35 -28.64 9.06
C GLY A 111 67.18 -28.45 7.79
N LEU A 112 66.52 -28.15 6.66
CA LEU A 112 67.23 -27.91 5.38
C LEU A 112 68.10 -26.67 5.41
N ASN A 113 67.64 -25.61 6.09
CA ASN A 113 68.44 -24.38 6.26
C ASN A 113 69.71 -24.64 7.08
N LYS A 114 69.59 -25.45 8.14
CA LYS A 114 70.75 -25.87 8.97
C LYS A 114 71.73 -26.69 8.10
N GLU A 115 71.26 -27.64 7.32
CA GLU A 115 72.10 -28.45 6.43
C GLU A 115 72.78 -27.59 5.38
N LEU A 116 72.07 -26.63 4.79
CA LEU A 116 72.66 -25.68 3.83
C LEU A 116 73.81 -24.90 4.47
N ALA A 117 73.61 -24.43 5.70
CA ALA A 117 74.66 -23.67 6.42
C ALA A 117 75.92 -24.49 6.63
N VAL A 118 75.80 -25.80 6.93
CA VAL A 118 76.95 -26.72 7.06
C VAL A 118 77.65 -26.93 5.72
N LYS A 119 76.88 -27.20 4.65
CA LYS A 119 77.40 -27.43 3.29
C LYS A 119 78.04 -26.16 2.72
N GLN A 120 77.49 -25.00 2.98
CA GLN A 120 78.03 -23.72 2.56
C GLN A 120 79.38 -23.43 3.21
N ARG A 121 79.53 -23.67 4.52
CA ARG A 121 80.80 -23.48 5.22
C ARG A 121 81.88 -24.37 4.69
N ARG A 122 81.57 -25.67 4.42
CA ARG A 122 82.51 -26.60 3.83
C ARG A 122 82.95 -26.15 2.43
N TYR A 123 82.00 -25.72 1.61
CA TYR A 123 82.25 -25.21 0.26
C TYR A 123 83.19 -23.99 0.32
N GLU A 124 82.92 -23.03 1.18
CA GLU A 124 83.75 -21.83 1.33
C GLU A 124 85.18 -22.19 1.79
N GLN A 125 85.28 -23.10 2.75
CA GLN A 125 86.56 -23.58 3.21
C GLN A 125 87.35 -24.28 2.12
N TYR A 126 86.76 -25.22 1.40
CA TYR A 126 87.35 -25.93 0.34
C TYR A 126 87.66 -25.04 -0.86
N SER A 127 86.91 -24.06 -1.13
CA SER A 127 87.14 -23.01 -2.13
C SER A 127 88.45 -22.27 -1.87
N ARG A 128 88.76 -21.98 -0.65
CA ARG A 128 90.00 -21.36 -0.25
C ARG A 128 91.17 -22.34 -0.39
N LEU A 129 91.05 -23.59 0.05
CA LEU A 129 92.08 -24.62 0.01
C LEU A 129 92.46 -25.04 -1.43
N ILE A 130 91.52 -25.09 -2.34
CA ILE A 130 91.78 -25.46 -3.74
C ILE A 130 92.62 -24.38 -4.46
N LYS A 131 92.42 -23.11 -4.11
CA LYS A 131 93.21 -22.02 -4.65
C LYS A 131 94.65 -22.12 -4.26
N GLU A 132 94.94 -22.66 -3.07
CA GLU A 132 96.26 -22.90 -2.57
C GLU A 132 96.82 -24.30 -2.88
N GLN A 133 96.07 -25.10 -3.67
CA GLN A 133 96.43 -26.46 -4.09
C GLN A 133 96.66 -27.44 -2.90
N LEU A 134 95.87 -27.23 -1.79
CA LEU A 134 95.97 -28.09 -0.62
C LEU A 134 95.05 -29.25 -0.54
N ILE A 135 94.06 -29.33 -1.47
CA ILE A 135 93.06 -30.40 -1.56
C ILE A 135 92.93 -30.89 -3.04
N ALA A 136 92.42 -32.11 -3.23
CA ALA A 136 92.16 -32.69 -4.56
C ALA A 136 90.93 -31.98 -5.18
N GLU A 137 90.99 -31.90 -6.54
CA GLU A 137 89.84 -31.31 -7.29
C GLU A 137 88.54 -32.09 -7.09
N GLU A 138 88.59 -33.40 -6.92
CA GLU A 138 87.42 -34.24 -6.66
C GLU A 138 86.75 -33.89 -5.33
N GLU A 139 87.56 -33.67 -4.29
CA GLU A 139 86.99 -33.23 -2.96
C GLU A 139 86.30 -31.90 -3.04
N PHE A 140 86.88 -30.97 -3.81
CA PHE A 140 86.25 -29.65 -4.02
C PHE A 140 84.95 -29.78 -4.81
N ARG A 141 84.98 -30.56 -5.88
CA ARG A 141 83.81 -30.81 -6.75
C ARG A 141 82.68 -31.41 -5.92
N LEU A 142 82.95 -32.40 -5.08
CA LEU A 142 81.94 -33.02 -4.20
C LEU A 142 81.32 -31.98 -3.23
N ALA A 143 82.20 -31.17 -2.63
CA ALA A 143 81.72 -30.11 -1.73
C ALA A 143 80.81 -29.05 -2.44
N ALA A 144 81.20 -28.72 -3.70
CA ALA A 144 80.38 -27.80 -4.51
C ALA A 144 79.04 -28.41 -4.91
N GLU A 145 79.01 -29.69 -5.30
CA GLU A 145 77.76 -30.41 -5.61
C GLU A 145 76.85 -30.56 -4.42
N GLU A 146 77.35 -30.87 -3.23
CA GLU A 146 76.59 -30.98 -2.00
C GLU A 146 75.99 -29.63 -1.61
N TYR A 147 76.74 -28.56 -1.77
CA TYR A 147 76.26 -27.20 -1.54
C TYR A 147 75.10 -26.83 -2.50
N GLU A 148 75.27 -27.06 -3.80
CA GLU A 148 74.24 -26.79 -4.78
C GLU A 148 72.99 -27.65 -4.57
N ALA A 149 73.12 -28.93 -4.20
CA ALA A 149 72.01 -29.81 -3.88
C ALA A 149 71.25 -29.27 -2.62
N ALA A 150 71.95 -28.81 -1.58
CA ALA A 150 71.31 -28.27 -0.40
C ALA A 150 70.55 -26.94 -0.71
N ARG A 151 71.12 -26.12 -1.58
CA ARG A 151 70.43 -24.89 -2.06
C ARG A 151 69.18 -25.23 -2.82
N ALA A 152 69.23 -26.20 -3.75
CA ALA A 152 68.09 -26.64 -4.53
C ALA A 152 66.98 -27.21 -3.64
N GLN A 153 67.32 -28.00 -2.60
CA GLN A 153 66.35 -28.54 -1.66
C GLN A 153 65.66 -27.42 -0.88
N LEU A 154 66.36 -26.39 -0.48
CA LEU A 154 65.78 -25.25 0.23
C LEU A 154 64.84 -24.46 -0.69
N GLU A 155 65.21 -24.22 -1.93
CA GLU A 155 64.33 -23.59 -2.90
C GLU A 155 62.99 -24.36 -3.12
N VAL A 156 63.12 -25.70 -3.20
CA VAL A 156 61.92 -26.57 -3.34
C VAL A 156 61.01 -26.44 -2.12
N ILE A 157 61.55 -26.48 -0.91
CA ILE A 157 60.71 -26.36 0.27
C ILE A 157 60.09 -24.95 0.40
N ASP A 158 60.83 -23.90 0.03
CA ASP A 158 60.29 -22.55 0.02
C ASP A 158 59.12 -22.41 -0.99
N GLU A 159 59.24 -23.04 -2.14
CA GLU A 159 58.15 -23.09 -3.11
C GLU A 159 56.92 -23.86 -2.57
N ARG A 160 57.16 -25.03 -1.94
CA ARG A 160 56.06 -25.78 -1.31
C ARG A 160 55.36 -24.95 -0.23
N ILE A 161 56.10 -24.21 0.56
CA ILE A 161 55.50 -23.33 1.57
C ILE A 161 54.64 -22.24 0.90
N ARG A 162 55.12 -21.63 -0.18
CA ARG A 162 54.34 -20.63 -0.91
C ARG A 162 53.05 -21.24 -1.49
N GLN A 163 53.14 -22.40 -2.11
CA GLN A 163 51.96 -23.12 -2.63
C GLN A 163 51.00 -23.53 -1.52
N ASP A 164 51.51 -24.06 -0.42
CA ASP A 164 50.71 -24.43 0.72
C ASP A 164 49.94 -23.22 1.31
N ASN A 165 50.60 -22.07 1.46
CA ASN A 165 49.97 -20.85 1.90
C ASN A 165 48.86 -20.40 0.95
N PHE A 166 49.09 -20.45 -0.35
CA PHE A 166 48.11 -20.08 -1.35
C PHE A 166 46.89 -21.01 -1.31
N PHE A 167 47.10 -22.32 -1.32
CA PHE A 167 46.00 -23.30 -1.25
C PHE A 167 45.22 -23.21 0.06
N ARG A 168 45.93 -22.99 1.16
CA ARG A 168 45.31 -22.82 2.48
C ARG A 168 44.40 -21.60 2.52
N GLU A 169 44.89 -20.45 2.07
CA GLU A 169 44.08 -19.22 2.01
C GLU A 169 42.87 -19.39 1.08
N SER A 170 43.07 -19.97 -0.09
CA SER A 170 42.02 -20.22 -1.05
C SER A 170 40.94 -21.16 -0.50
N GLN A 171 41.35 -22.27 0.11
CA GLN A 171 40.43 -23.25 0.67
C GLN A 171 39.65 -22.72 1.87
N ILE A 172 40.33 -22.01 2.77
CA ILE A 172 39.66 -21.35 3.93
C ILE A 172 38.66 -20.29 3.43
N SER A 173 39.05 -19.48 2.46
CA SER A 173 38.18 -18.47 1.87
C SER A 173 36.92 -19.11 1.27
N SER A 174 37.08 -20.20 0.55
CA SER A 174 35.96 -20.96 -0.08
C SER A 174 35.03 -21.54 1.00
N LEU A 175 35.56 -22.13 2.06
CA LEU A 175 34.78 -22.68 3.16
C LEU A 175 34.06 -21.58 3.94
N ASP A 176 34.71 -20.46 4.20
CA ASP A 176 34.10 -19.29 4.85
C ASP A 176 32.96 -18.73 4.02
N GLU A 177 33.10 -18.67 2.70
CA GLU A 177 32.03 -18.24 1.81
C GLU A 177 30.84 -19.19 1.85
N ASN A 178 31.08 -20.50 1.80
CA ASN A 178 30.03 -21.49 1.93
C ASN A 178 29.27 -21.37 3.25
N ILE A 179 29.98 -21.16 4.34
CA ILE A 179 29.39 -20.97 5.67
C ILE A 179 28.54 -19.70 5.70
N ARG A 180 29.05 -18.59 5.13
CA ARG A 180 28.25 -17.35 5.03
C ARG A 180 26.97 -17.56 4.25
N ASN A 181 27.02 -18.31 3.12
CA ASN A 181 25.84 -18.63 2.33
C ASN A 181 24.85 -19.50 3.11
N MET A 182 25.34 -20.48 3.86
CA MET A 182 24.50 -21.30 4.74
C MET A 182 23.85 -20.50 5.85
N LYS A 183 24.57 -19.54 6.45
CA LYS A 183 24.01 -18.64 7.46
C LYS A 183 22.91 -17.76 6.87
N ARG A 184 23.07 -17.28 5.62
CA ARG A 184 22.03 -16.54 4.91
C ARG A 184 20.79 -17.41 4.67
N SER A 185 21.01 -18.65 4.23
CA SER A 185 19.90 -19.60 4.02
C SER A 185 19.14 -19.88 5.32
N LEU A 186 19.87 -20.08 6.42
CA LEU A 186 19.26 -20.27 7.72
C LEU A 186 18.47 -19.05 8.17
N ALA A 187 19.01 -17.85 7.95
CA ALA A 187 18.30 -16.60 8.25
C ALA A 187 17.00 -16.47 7.47
N LEU A 188 16.98 -16.86 6.18
CA LEU A 188 15.77 -16.85 5.36
C LEU A 188 14.72 -17.83 5.89
N VAL A 189 15.12 -19.04 6.30
CA VAL A 189 14.19 -20.02 6.87
C VAL A 189 13.63 -19.51 8.21
N ARG A 190 14.46 -18.90 9.04
CA ARG A 190 14.01 -18.27 10.30
C ARG A 190 13.04 -17.12 10.07
N GLU A 191 13.26 -16.33 9.04
CA GLU A 191 12.32 -15.28 8.62
C GLU A 191 10.98 -15.87 8.20
N ARG A 192 11.00 -16.96 7.43
CA ARG A 192 9.78 -17.68 7.05
C ARG A 192 9.01 -18.19 8.27
N VAL A 193 9.70 -18.71 9.27
CA VAL A 193 9.06 -19.12 10.53
C VAL A 193 8.49 -17.93 11.29
N GLU A 194 9.20 -16.80 11.32
CA GLU A 194 8.69 -15.58 11.94
C GLU A 194 7.44 -15.06 11.22
N ASN A 195 7.34 -15.26 9.92
CA ASN A 195 6.16 -14.91 9.12
C ASN A 195 4.93 -15.77 9.39
N LEU A 196 5.08 -16.85 10.16
CA LEU A 196 3.92 -17.60 10.71
C LEU A 196 3.16 -16.79 11.76
N LYS A 197 3.79 -15.78 12.34
CA LYS A 197 3.12 -14.76 13.14
C LYS A 197 2.61 -13.68 12.19
N VAL A 198 1.30 -13.60 12.04
CA VAL A 198 0.68 -12.55 11.23
C VAL A 198 0.59 -11.30 12.08
N LYS A 199 1.31 -10.27 11.70
CA LYS A 199 1.46 -9.02 12.47
C LYS A 199 0.70 -7.89 11.81
N ALA A 200 0.22 -6.96 12.64
CA ALA A 200 -0.38 -5.72 12.14
C ALA A 200 0.68 -4.90 11.39
N PRO A 201 0.43 -4.49 10.13
CA PRO A 201 1.39 -3.71 9.35
C PRO A 201 1.46 -2.24 9.78
N ILE A 202 0.39 -1.72 10.38
CA ILE A 202 0.28 -0.34 10.87
C ILE A 202 -0.50 -0.31 12.18
N ASP A 203 -0.43 0.83 12.87
CA ASP A 203 -1.32 1.11 13.99
C ASP A 203 -2.76 1.26 13.47
N GLY A 204 -3.72 0.69 14.17
CA GLY A 204 -5.11 0.78 13.77
C GLY A 204 -6.01 -0.16 14.54
N GLN A 205 -7.10 -0.55 13.92
CA GLN A 205 -8.11 -1.44 14.46
C GLN A 205 -8.26 -2.66 13.55
N VAL A 206 -8.35 -3.84 14.13
CA VAL A 206 -8.64 -5.06 13.36
C VAL A 206 -10.06 -4.95 12.80
N GLY A 207 -10.16 -4.96 11.48
CA GLY A 207 -11.45 -5.00 10.78
C GLY A 207 -11.94 -6.44 10.66
N ASN A 208 -12.29 -6.83 9.44
CA ASN A 208 -12.68 -8.22 9.18
C ASN A 208 -11.49 -9.17 9.33
N LEU A 209 -11.70 -10.34 9.94
CA LEU A 209 -10.68 -11.35 10.16
C LEU A 209 -11.21 -12.73 9.75
N ASP A 210 -10.85 -13.16 8.54
CA ASP A 210 -11.33 -14.38 7.91
C ASP A 210 -10.41 -15.58 8.21
N ALA A 211 -10.16 -15.85 9.47
CA ALA A 211 -9.32 -16.97 9.88
C ALA A 211 -9.83 -17.58 11.19
N GLN A 212 -10.19 -18.85 11.14
CA GLN A 212 -10.68 -19.60 12.31
C GLN A 212 -9.59 -20.54 12.82
N ILE A 213 -9.57 -20.76 14.15
CA ILE A 213 -8.64 -21.72 14.78
C ILE A 213 -8.84 -23.09 14.14
N GLY A 214 -7.74 -23.73 13.74
CA GLY A 214 -7.75 -25.03 13.07
C GLY A 214 -7.87 -24.97 11.56
N GLN A 215 -8.16 -23.80 10.98
CA GLN A 215 -8.26 -23.61 9.54
C GLN A 215 -6.87 -23.64 8.89
N SER A 216 -6.78 -24.30 7.73
CA SER A 216 -5.57 -24.28 6.91
C SER A 216 -5.59 -23.05 5.99
N ILE A 217 -4.50 -22.28 6.01
CA ILE A 217 -4.34 -21.08 5.22
C ILE A 217 -3.15 -21.27 4.29
N ALA A 218 -3.36 -20.98 2.99
CA ALA A 218 -2.31 -21.03 1.99
C ALA A 218 -1.49 -19.73 1.98
N ALA A 219 -0.25 -19.80 1.52
CA ALA A 219 0.55 -18.61 1.28
C ALA A 219 -0.15 -17.69 0.26
N GLY A 220 -0.23 -16.40 0.56
CA GLY A 220 -0.93 -15.41 -0.27
C GLY A 220 -2.43 -15.31 -0.04
N GLU A 221 -3.01 -16.17 0.79
CA GLU A 221 -4.44 -16.13 1.11
C GLU A 221 -4.76 -14.90 1.96
N HIS A 222 -5.87 -14.24 1.64
CA HIS A 222 -6.36 -13.08 2.40
C HIS A 222 -6.83 -13.51 3.79
N ILE A 223 -6.34 -12.83 4.82
CA ILE A 223 -6.66 -13.13 6.22
C ILE A 223 -7.63 -12.11 6.79
N GLY A 224 -7.42 -10.84 6.52
CA GLY A 224 -8.20 -9.77 7.09
C GLY A 224 -7.65 -8.40 6.75
N GLN A 225 -8.03 -7.41 7.56
CA GLN A 225 -7.62 -6.03 7.31
C GLN A 225 -7.42 -5.26 8.61
N ILE A 226 -6.55 -4.26 8.54
CA ILE A 226 -6.37 -3.24 9.57
C ILE A 226 -6.93 -1.94 9.02
N ILE A 227 -7.81 -1.31 9.78
CA ILE A 227 -8.41 -0.02 9.43
C ILE A 227 -7.89 1.06 10.37
N THR A 228 -7.77 2.28 9.85
CA THR A 228 -7.45 3.43 10.70
C THR A 228 -8.70 3.92 11.42
N PRO A 229 -8.57 4.47 12.65
CA PRO A 229 -9.72 4.99 13.40
C PRO A 229 -10.32 6.24 12.76
N ASP A 230 -9.55 6.97 11.98
CA ASP A 230 -10.03 8.14 11.25
C ASP A 230 -10.92 7.70 10.09
N LEU A 231 -12.09 8.34 10.02
CA LEU A 231 -13.09 8.02 9.03
C LEU A 231 -13.23 9.13 8.01
N LYS A 232 -13.55 8.75 6.78
CA LYS A 232 -13.95 9.65 5.72
C LYS A 232 -15.32 9.24 5.19
N VAL A 233 -15.90 10.09 4.37
CA VAL A 233 -17.10 9.76 3.62
C VAL A 233 -16.74 9.73 2.14
N GLN A 234 -17.07 8.65 1.47
CA GLN A 234 -16.88 8.52 0.03
C GLN A 234 -18.24 8.60 -0.67
N ALA A 235 -18.41 9.60 -1.52
CA ALA A 235 -19.63 9.81 -2.26
C ALA A 235 -19.48 9.35 -3.71
N LEU A 236 -20.57 8.80 -4.27
CA LEU A 236 -20.71 8.53 -5.70
C LEU A 236 -21.49 9.69 -6.31
N ILE A 237 -20.86 10.39 -7.26
CA ILE A 237 -21.39 11.60 -7.89
C ILE A 237 -21.54 11.36 -9.39
N ASP A 238 -22.67 11.81 -9.96
CA ASP A 238 -22.91 11.72 -11.39
C ASP A 238 -21.84 12.45 -12.20
N GLU A 239 -21.39 11.85 -13.29
CA GLU A 239 -20.35 12.41 -14.16
C GLU A 239 -20.67 13.80 -14.72
N TYR A 240 -21.94 14.18 -14.76
CA TYR A 240 -22.37 15.51 -15.15
C TYR A 240 -21.68 16.61 -14.35
N TYR A 241 -21.34 16.34 -13.08
CA TYR A 241 -20.72 17.28 -12.16
C TYR A 241 -19.20 17.17 -12.08
N VAL A 242 -18.58 16.31 -12.91
CA VAL A 242 -17.16 15.98 -12.79
C VAL A 242 -16.24 17.20 -12.85
N GLU A 243 -16.57 18.19 -13.68
CA GLU A 243 -15.76 19.42 -13.81
C GLU A 243 -16.00 20.41 -12.66
N ARG A 244 -17.12 20.29 -11.97
CA ARG A 244 -17.52 21.22 -10.90
C ARG A 244 -17.10 20.78 -9.51
N VAL A 245 -16.83 19.50 -9.31
CA VAL A 245 -16.43 18.96 -8.01
C VAL A 245 -14.92 19.08 -7.88
N VAL A 246 -14.49 19.98 -7.01
CA VAL A 246 -13.08 20.30 -6.77
C VAL A 246 -12.78 20.22 -5.27
N PRO A 247 -11.51 20.01 -4.88
CA PRO A 247 -11.14 20.05 -3.47
C PRO A 247 -11.52 21.39 -2.82
N GLY A 248 -11.96 21.33 -1.56
CA GLY A 248 -12.33 22.49 -0.79
C GLY A 248 -13.83 22.84 -0.78
N LEU A 249 -14.64 22.20 -1.61
CA LEU A 249 -16.09 22.41 -1.60
C LEU A 249 -16.70 21.97 -0.27
N PRO A 250 -17.54 22.80 0.36
CA PRO A 250 -18.23 22.43 1.58
C PRO A 250 -19.42 21.52 1.30
N ALA A 251 -19.69 20.65 2.25
CA ALA A 251 -20.86 19.80 2.23
C ALA A 251 -21.40 19.65 3.65
N ASP A 252 -22.66 19.27 3.78
CA ASP A 252 -23.26 19.00 5.07
C ASP A 252 -24.30 17.89 5.00
N PHE A 253 -24.63 17.33 6.15
CA PHE A 253 -25.78 16.45 6.33
C PHE A 253 -26.33 16.60 7.73
N THR A 254 -27.58 16.22 7.89
CA THR A 254 -28.29 16.28 9.17
C THR A 254 -28.54 14.85 9.67
N ARG A 255 -28.25 14.59 10.93
CA ARG A 255 -28.54 13.33 11.59
C ARG A 255 -28.89 13.58 13.07
N ASP A 256 -29.99 13.00 13.51
CA ASP A 256 -30.44 13.07 14.92
C ASP A 256 -30.47 14.50 15.48
N GLY A 257 -30.94 15.46 14.68
CA GLY A 257 -31.01 16.87 15.05
C GLY A 257 -29.71 17.65 15.00
N GLY A 258 -28.59 16.99 14.70
CA GLY A 258 -27.29 17.62 14.51
C GLY A 258 -26.95 17.84 13.05
N ASN A 259 -26.33 18.98 12.74
CA ASN A 259 -25.82 19.28 11.42
C ASN A 259 -24.31 19.09 11.41
N TYR A 260 -23.80 18.23 10.52
CA TYR A 260 -22.40 17.86 10.43
C TYR A 260 -21.83 18.39 9.12
N LYS A 261 -20.64 18.96 9.18
CA LYS A 261 -19.99 19.60 8.05
C LYS A 261 -18.84 18.75 7.53
N LEU A 262 -18.74 18.72 6.21
CA LEU A 262 -17.73 18.01 5.48
C LEU A 262 -17.06 18.93 4.47
N GLU A 263 -15.91 18.52 3.96
CA GLU A 263 -15.18 19.21 2.90
C GLU A 263 -14.66 18.18 1.90
N VAL A 264 -14.81 18.49 0.62
CA VAL A 264 -14.23 17.65 -0.44
C VAL A 264 -12.71 17.72 -0.36
N THR A 265 -12.08 16.56 -0.23
CA THR A 265 -10.63 16.44 -0.18
C THR A 265 -10.05 15.85 -1.44
N LYS A 266 -10.70 14.84 -2.03
CA LYS A 266 -10.18 14.14 -3.19
C LYS A 266 -11.30 13.66 -4.13
N PRO A 267 -11.55 14.36 -5.25
CA PRO A 267 -12.31 13.76 -6.34
C PRO A 267 -11.40 12.79 -7.10
N TYR A 268 -11.90 11.59 -7.38
CA TYR A 268 -11.14 10.59 -8.14
C TYR A 268 -11.25 10.88 -9.64
N PRO A 269 -10.17 10.71 -10.41
CA PRO A 269 -10.17 11.07 -11.84
C PRO A 269 -10.92 10.11 -12.74
N GLU A 270 -11.19 8.89 -12.27
CA GLU A 270 -11.87 7.86 -13.05
C GLU A 270 -13.38 7.97 -12.94
N VAL A 271 -14.05 8.00 -14.09
CA VAL A 271 -15.50 7.86 -14.19
C VAL A 271 -15.83 6.41 -14.54
N LYS A 272 -16.69 5.79 -13.75
CA LYS A 272 -17.09 4.40 -13.93
C LYS A 272 -18.62 4.29 -13.80
N GLU A 273 -19.26 3.68 -14.79
CA GLU A 273 -20.72 3.53 -14.82
C GLU A 273 -21.49 4.86 -14.67
N GLY A 274 -20.97 5.91 -15.28
CA GLY A 274 -21.58 7.25 -15.24
C GLY A 274 -21.40 8.01 -13.93
N GLN A 275 -20.56 7.51 -13.02
CA GLN A 275 -20.33 8.10 -11.70
C GLN A 275 -18.84 8.16 -11.39
N PHE A 276 -18.46 9.08 -10.52
CA PHE A 276 -17.10 9.15 -9.98
C PHE A 276 -17.15 9.23 -8.46
N ARG A 277 -16.11 8.70 -7.83
CA ARG A 277 -15.97 8.71 -6.39
C ARG A 277 -15.32 10.00 -5.92
N THR A 278 -15.72 10.48 -4.76
CA THR A 278 -15.17 11.69 -4.14
C THR A 278 -15.07 11.48 -2.64
N ASP A 279 -13.90 11.73 -2.09
CA ASP A 279 -13.66 11.66 -0.65
C ASP A 279 -13.96 13.00 0.01
N LEU A 280 -14.67 12.95 1.13
CA LEU A 280 -14.99 14.09 1.99
C LEU A 280 -14.50 13.82 3.41
N GLN A 281 -13.99 14.85 4.06
CA GLN A 281 -13.53 14.79 5.45
C GLN A 281 -14.42 15.62 6.34
N PHE A 282 -14.61 15.20 7.59
CA PHE A 282 -15.31 15.98 8.60
C PHE A 282 -14.48 17.20 9.02
N THR A 283 -15.08 18.38 9.07
CA THR A 283 -14.36 19.62 9.37
C THR A 283 -14.60 20.16 10.77
N ALA A 284 -15.73 19.83 11.40
CA ALA A 284 -16.14 20.38 12.70
C ALA A 284 -16.65 19.32 13.67
N GLY A 285 -16.16 18.10 13.56
CA GLY A 285 -16.63 16.96 14.36
C GLY A 285 -17.49 16.01 13.56
N ARG A 286 -17.68 14.83 14.08
CA ARG A 286 -18.42 13.74 13.44
C ARG A 286 -19.49 13.20 14.40
N PRO A 287 -20.53 12.52 13.88
CA PRO A 287 -21.53 11.89 14.72
C PRO A 287 -20.91 10.93 15.73
N GLU A 288 -21.46 10.89 16.92
CA GLU A 288 -21.12 9.87 17.89
C GLU A 288 -21.57 8.49 17.37
N ASN A 289 -20.84 7.45 17.71
CA ASN A 289 -21.11 6.07 17.29
C ASN A 289 -21.15 5.87 15.77
N ILE A 290 -20.43 6.72 15.03
CA ILE A 290 -20.28 6.54 13.58
C ILE A 290 -19.52 5.24 13.29
N ARG A 291 -19.98 4.48 12.30
CA ARG A 291 -19.38 3.22 11.87
C ARG A 291 -19.12 3.20 10.38
N ALA A 292 -18.03 2.55 9.98
CA ALA A 292 -17.76 2.28 8.58
C ALA A 292 -18.93 1.49 7.96
N GLY A 293 -19.28 1.84 6.74
CA GLY A 293 -20.40 1.23 6.01
C GLY A 293 -21.72 1.98 6.13
N GLN A 294 -21.88 2.91 7.07
CA GLN A 294 -23.09 3.72 7.16
C GLN A 294 -23.24 4.65 5.95
N THR A 295 -24.48 4.89 5.56
CA THR A 295 -24.83 5.72 4.41
C THR A 295 -25.45 7.03 4.90
N TYR A 296 -25.00 8.15 4.30
CA TYR A 296 -25.53 9.48 4.56
C TYR A 296 -26.00 10.14 3.26
N HIS A 297 -27.08 10.90 3.35
CA HIS A 297 -27.53 11.80 2.30
C HIS A 297 -26.93 13.18 2.54
N ILE A 298 -26.04 13.58 1.65
CA ILE A 298 -25.17 14.74 1.84
C ILE A 298 -25.57 15.83 0.84
N ASN A 299 -25.63 17.07 1.30
CA ASN A 299 -25.78 18.24 0.44
C ASN A 299 -24.39 18.77 0.12
N LEU A 300 -24.00 18.67 -1.15
CA LEU A 300 -22.71 19.17 -1.63
C LEU A 300 -22.89 20.53 -2.28
N GLN A 301 -22.24 21.56 -1.74
CA GLN A 301 -22.27 22.90 -2.29
C GLN A 301 -21.37 22.99 -3.51
N LEU A 302 -21.91 23.44 -4.63
CA LEU A 302 -21.16 23.59 -5.88
C LEU A 302 -20.75 25.02 -6.19
N GLY A 303 -21.38 25.98 -5.52
CA GLY A 303 -21.09 27.38 -5.68
C GLY A 303 -21.62 28.21 -4.51
N ASP A 304 -21.25 29.48 -4.50
CA ASP A 304 -21.69 30.40 -3.44
C ASP A 304 -23.20 30.70 -3.56
N PRO A 305 -23.90 30.87 -2.42
CA PRO A 305 -25.29 31.31 -2.45
C PRO A 305 -25.42 32.69 -3.10
N ALA A 306 -26.47 32.88 -3.88
CA ALA A 306 -26.76 34.14 -4.55
C ALA A 306 -28.24 34.44 -4.52
N GLN A 307 -28.63 35.73 -4.57
CA GLN A 307 -30.00 36.13 -4.70
C GLN A 307 -30.57 35.77 -6.06
N ALA A 308 -31.73 35.16 -6.07
CA ALA A 308 -32.36 34.69 -7.31
C ALA A 308 -33.87 34.65 -7.19
N ILE A 309 -34.55 34.58 -8.33
CA ILE A 309 -35.98 34.32 -8.42
C ILE A 309 -36.19 32.81 -8.36
N LEU A 310 -36.97 32.35 -7.39
CA LEU A 310 -37.10 30.92 -7.06
C LEU A 310 -38.52 30.42 -7.37
N VAL A 311 -38.56 29.23 -7.99
CA VAL A 311 -39.78 28.45 -8.19
C VAL A 311 -39.55 27.06 -7.62
N PRO A 312 -40.45 26.55 -6.74
CA PRO A 312 -40.32 25.18 -6.24
C PRO A 312 -40.33 24.17 -7.36
N ARG A 313 -39.58 23.09 -7.19
CA ARG A 313 -39.58 21.99 -8.14
C ARG A 313 -40.93 21.28 -8.13
N GLY A 314 -41.31 20.77 -9.30
CA GLY A 314 -42.55 20.02 -9.44
C GLY A 314 -42.65 19.32 -10.80
N GLY A 315 -43.74 18.60 -11.00
CA GLY A 315 -43.95 17.75 -12.19
C GLY A 315 -44.09 18.51 -13.49
N PHE A 316 -44.31 19.84 -13.49
CA PHE A 316 -44.46 20.64 -14.68
C PHE A 316 -43.26 20.55 -15.65
N PHE A 317 -42.08 20.37 -15.09
CA PHE A 317 -40.81 20.34 -15.85
C PHE A 317 -40.73 19.19 -16.85
N GLN A 318 -41.38 18.06 -16.57
CA GLN A 318 -41.33 16.91 -17.47
C GLN A 318 -41.99 17.20 -18.81
N ILE A 319 -43.05 17.99 -18.83
CA ILE A 319 -43.76 18.35 -20.09
C ILE A 319 -43.14 19.59 -20.73
N THR A 320 -42.80 20.60 -19.96
CA THR A 320 -42.36 21.89 -20.47
C THR A 320 -40.84 21.96 -20.75
N GLY A 321 -40.08 21.12 -20.11
CA GLY A 321 -38.60 21.20 -20.15
C GLY A 321 -38.04 22.50 -19.57
N GLY A 322 -38.83 23.23 -18.76
CA GLY A 322 -38.44 24.50 -18.20
C GLY A 322 -38.53 25.68 -19.14
N ARG A 323 -39.23 25.54 -20.28
CA ARG A 323 -39.35 26.57 -21.30
C ARG A 323 -40.53 27.51 -21.10
N TRP A 324 -41.54 27.04 -20.41
CA TRP A 324 -42.75 27.80 -20.14
C TRP A 324 -43.49 27.23 -18.93
N MET A 325 -44.37 28.07 -18.34
CA MET A 325 -45.24 27.69 -17.22
C MET A 325 -46.61 28.31 -17.38
N TYR A 326 -47.61 27.69 -16.74
CA TYR A 326 -48.90 28.34 -16.53
C TYR A 326 -48.81 29.31 -15.35
N VAL A 327 -49.05 30.58 -15.62
CA VAL A 327 -49.07 31.63 -14.61
C VAL A 327 -50.52 32.00 -14.32
N VAL A 328 -50.89 31.95 -13.03
CA VAL A 328 -52.26 32.25 -12.59
C VAL A 328 -52.49 33.73 -12.68
N ASP A 329 -53.63 34.15 -13.24
CA ASP A 329 -54.02 35.56 -13.27
C ASP A 329 -54.24 36.12 -11.89
N GLU A 330 -54.14 37.43 -11.73
CA GLU A 330 -54.34 38.11 -10.43
C GLU A 330 -55.74 37.80 -9.87
N SER A 331 -56.74 37.62 -10.73
CA SER A 331 -58.11 37.24 -10.31
C SER A 331 -58.19 35.82 -9.74
N GLY A 332 -57.21 34.97 -10.02
CA GLY A 332 -57.20 33.57 -9.62
C GLY A 332 -58.17 32.67 -10.41
N LYS A 333 -58.82 33.19 -11.47
CA LYS A 333 -59.87 32.50 -12.23
C LYS A 333 -59.33 31.68 -13.43
N PHE A 334 -58.15 32.04 -13.92
CA PHE A 334 -57.52 31.37 -15.03
C PHE A 334 -56.00 31.44 -14.96
N ALA A 335 -55.35 30.56 -15.73
CA ALA A 335 -53.90 30.55 -15.92
C ALA A 335 -53.56 30.52 -17.38
N THR A 336 -52.51 31.19 -17.79
CA THR A 336 -52.02 31.26 -19.18
C THR A 336 -50.55 30.86 -19.26
N ARG A 337 -50.16 30.29 -20.42
CA ARG A 337 -48.79 29.97 -20.67
C ARG A 337 -47.94 31.24 -20.71
N ARG A 338 -46.78 31.19 -20.07
CA ARG A 338 -45.78 32.27 -20.15
C ARG A 338 -44.42 31.65 -20.41
N PRO A 339 -43.69 32.11 -21.43
CA PRO A 339 -42.33 31.67 -21.68
C PRO A 339 -41.44 32.07 -20.49
N ILE A 340 -40.58 31.15 -20.07
CA ILE A 340 -39.61 31.38 -18.99
C ILE A 340 -38.24 30.85 -19.40
N ARG A 341 -37.23 31.25 -18.66
CA ARG A 341 -35.91 30.67 -18.78
C ARG A 341 -35.43 30.25 -17.39
N ILE A 342 -35.03 28.99 -17.27
CA ILE A 342 -34.48 28.44 -16.05
C ILE A 342 -32.98 28.46 -16.16
N GLY A 343 -32.30 28.94 -15.10
CA GLY A 343 -30.86 28.90 -14.96
C GLY A 343 -30.41 27.68 -14.16
N ARG A 344 -29.88 27.91 -12.98
CA ARG A 344 -29.42 26.83 -12.08
C ARG A 344 -30.60 26.15 -11.40
N GLN A 345 -30.36 24.94 -10.93
CA GLN A 345 -31.36 24.19 -10.17
C GLN A 345 -30.69 23.46 -9.00
N ASN A 346 -31.44 23.30 -7.93
CA ASN A 346 -31.07 22.46 -6.79
C ASN A 346 -32.19 21.48 -6.47
N PRO A 347 -32.07 20.61 -5.48
CA PRO A 347 -33.12 19.64 -5.16
C PRO A 347 -34.49 20.24 -4.78
N GLN A 348 -34.53 21.51 -4.40
CA GLN A 348 -35.77 22.17 -3.92
C GLN A 348 -36.32 23.19 -4.90
N TYR A 349 -35.46 23.91 -5.65
CA TYR A 349 -35.87 25.06 -6.45
C TYR A 349 -35.24 25.08 -7.83
N TYR A 350 -35.94 25.77 -8.77
CA TYR A 350 -35.39 26.27 -9.99
C TYR A 350 -35.10 27.77 -9.84
N GLU A 351 -33.96 28.21 -10.32
CA GLU A 351 -33.66 29.62 -10.53
C GLU A 351 -34.27 30.05 -11.85
N VAL A 352 -35.14 31.05 -11.84
CA VAL A 352 -35.75 31.61 -13.05
C VAL A 352 -35.03 32.91 -13.41
N THR A 353 -34.43 32.95 -14.58
CA THR A 353 -33.67 34.14 -15.06
C THR A 353 -34.52 35.11 -15.82
N GLU A 354 -35.56 34.64 -16.51
CA GLU A 354 -36.47 35.45 -17.31
C GLU A 354 -37.90 34.92 -17.23
N GLY A 355 -38.86 35.81 -17.28
CA GLY A 355 -40.29 35.50 -17.49
C GLY A 355 -41.16 35.52 -16.25
N LEU A 356 -40.56 35.53 -15.08
CA LEU A 356 -41.31 35.60 -13.81
C LEU A 356 -40.75 36.68 -12.89
N LYS A 357 -41.59 37.18 -12.01
CA LYS A 357 -41.21 38.13 -10.96
C LYS A 357 -41.79 37.73 -9.62
N PRO A 358 -41.21 38.19 -8.50
CA PRO A 358 -41.73 37.88 -7.18
C PRO A 358 -43.21 38.25 -7.07
N GLY A 359 -44.00 37.37 -6.48
CA GLY A 359 -45.44 37.53 -6.32
C GLY A 359 -46.27 36.84 -7.39
N ASP A 360 -45.70 36.48 -8.53
CA ASP A 360 -46.40 35.66 -9.51
C ASP A 360 -46.77 34.31 -8.91
N ARG A 361 -47.94 33.80 -9.26
CA ARG A 361 -48.39 32.47 -8.85
C ARG A 361 -48.32 31.54 -10.06
N VAL A 362 -47.69 30.39 -9.88
CA VAL A 362 -47.45 29.43 -10.99
C VAL A 362 -47.91 28.04 -10.61
N ILE A 363 -48.32 27.27 -11.61
CA ILE A 363 -48.68 25.86 -11.43
C ILE A 363 -47.45 25.03 -11.52
N VAL A 364 -47.08 24.35 -10.46
CA VAL A 364 -45.84 23.52 -10.41
C VAL A 364 -46.11 22.02 -10.47
N SER A 365 -47.35 21.57 -10.30
CA SER A 365 -47.77 20.18 -10.48
C SER A 365 -47.70 19.77 -11.94
N GLY A 366 -47.81 18.46 -12.22
CA GLY A 366 -47.71 17.91 -13.59
C GLY A 366 -48.69 18.51 -14.59
N TYR A 367 -48.26 18.67 -15.83
CA TYR A 367 -49.03 19.24 -16.94
C TYR A 367 -49.55 18.18 -17.92
N GLU A 368 -49.47 16.89 -17.58
CA GLU A 368 -49.78 15.79 -18.50
C GLU A 368 -51.23 15.83 -19.07
N LEU A 369 -52.16 16.34 -18.28
CA LEU A 369 -53.58 16.39 -18.65
C LEU A 369 -54.01 17.65 -19.41
N PHE A 370 -53.10 18.61 -19.59
CA PHE A 370 -53.48 19.91 -20.14
C PHE A 370 -53.31 20.02 -21.66
N GLY A 371 -52.65 19.04 -22.28
CA GLY A 371 -52.42 19.04 -23.72
C GLY A 371 -51.80 20.35 -24.23
N ASP A 372 -52.30 20.82 -25.39
CA ASP A 372 -51.80 22.05 -26.01
C ASP A 372 -52.61 23.30 -25.65
N ASN A 373 -53.43 23.25 -24.60
CA ASN A 373 -54.23 24.38 -24.19
C ASN A 373 -53.38 25.55 -23.72
N GLU A 374 -53.66 26.73 -24.25
CA GLU A 374 -52.93 27.94 -23.89
C GLU A 374 -53.47 28.60 -22.61
N LYS A 375 -54.71 28.27 -22.28
CA LYS A 375 -55.43 28.84 -21.11
C LYS A 375 -56.09 27.74 -20.30
N LEU A 376 -55.92 27.78 -19.00
CA LEU A 376 -56.63 26.93 -18.04
C LEU A 376 -57.65 27.76 -17.29
N ILE A 377 -58.91 27.33 -17.27
CA ILE A 377 -59.94 27.97 -16.47
C ILE A 377 -60.04 27.25 -15.14
N LEU A 378 -59.75 27.94 -14.03
CA LEU A 378 -59.65 27.36 -12.71
C LEU A 378 -61.04 27.43 -12.03
N LYS A 379 -61.54 26.30 -11.56
CA LYS A 379 -62.82 26.18 -10.86
C LYS A 379 -62.62 25.72 -9.42
#